data_98e450ec8dc5e6dd22fdae83ad24bf5c
#
_entry.id   98e450ec8dc5e6dd22fdae83ad24bf5c
#
_cell.length_a   1.000
_cell.length_b   1.000
_cell.length_c   1.000
_cell.angle_alpha   90.00
_cell.angle_beta   90.00
_cell.angle_gamma   90.00
#
_symmetry.space_group_name_H-M   'P 1'
#
loop_
_entity.id
_entity.type
_entity.pdbx_description
1 polymer ?
#
loop_
_entity_poly.entity_id
_entity_poly.type
_entity_poly.pdbx_seq_one_letter_code
_entity_poly.pdbx_strand_id
1 'polypeptide(L)'
;MLRSTKQNDIKLFPYRPRRYQREIVETIRECLEERIPLVLESGTGSGKTVCAVSQCLDFSINNDKKILYVTRTNAQQRQVITEARKIREVFPDTRENIFAVGVQGRAHTCLLARDDPELSKGSAEELARFCSEMKKGKRKKKCRYFEKLGENPDLLEDIKEWIREKLPTVEEIVERCRESKVCPYEINRMMIPYANLVVAPYIYVFDDNLRNLIIDLMGKGEEDIILVVDEAHNLPEYLRSLLSSYLSVYATNQCLSESERYGDPFIFKNLKLSEFLLVVRDVIDQIRGEFLKGNNHDALLPNDYFASILCERFDIRERDLRAIGEQLIIYGEEIKDIKQREGKLPRSYIHKLGVFLLSWLDIGDGDFVKLVVDETDGKNPRIEIYCLDASLAAAPIGKFYTSIHMSGTLSPLEEYRDSLNLPPDTKLVSFPSPFPKENRKIIYSPLVSTRYEEIK
;
A
#
# COMPACT_ATOMS: atom_id res chain seq x y z
N MET A 1 -20.86 16.85 44.62
CA MET A 1 -21.35 15.47 44.43
C MET A 1 -20.58 14.87 43.26
N LEU A 2 -19.47 14.21 43.57
CA LEU A 2 -18.67 13.45 42.60
C LEU A 2 -19.46 12.19 42.23
N ARG A 3 -19.95 12.12 41.01
CA ARG A 3 -20.53 10.88 40.47
C ARG A 3 -19.41 9.86 40.34
N SER A 4 -19.46 8.83 41.14
CA SER A 4 -18.64 7.64 41.06
C SER A 4 -18.77 7.10 39.64
N THR A 5 -17.74 7.27 38.81
CA THR A 5 -17.55 6.54 37.57
C THR A 5 -17.40 5.08 37.96
N LYS A 6 -18.41 4.25 37.66
CA LYS A 6 -18.24 2.80 37.67
C LYS A 6 -17.07 2.52 36.72
N GLN A 7 -15.98 2.07 37.33
CA GLN A 7 -14.73 1.74 36.69
C GLN A 7 -15.04 0.78 35.51
N ASN A 8 -14.56 1.13 34.33
CA ASN A 8 -14.70 0.30 33.12
C ASN A 8 -13.87 -0.97 33.38
N ASP A 9 -14.49 -2.15 33.41
CA ASP A 9 -13.81 -3.43 33.67
C ASP A 9 -12.85 -3.82 32.52
N ILE A 10 -12.85 -3.06 31.42
CA ILE A 10 -11.98 -3.27 30.26
C ILE A 10 -10.78 -2.32 30.34
N LYS A 11 -9.58 -2.89 30.43
CA LYS A 11 -8.33 -2.13 30.47
C LYS A 11 -8.13 -1.29 29.21
N LEU A 12 -7.65 -0.08 29.41
CA LEU A 12 -7.35 0.91 28.35
C LEU A 12 -8.51 1.22 27.39
N PHE A 13 -9.76 0.90 27.74
CA PHE A 13 -10.91 1.20 26.91
C PHE A 13 -11.51 2.57 27.28
N PRO A 14 -11.43 3.59 26.40
CA PRO A 14 -11.69 4.98 26.79
C PRO A 14 -13.19 5.36 26.78
N TYR A 15 -14.07 4.44 26.42
CA TYR A 15 -15.49 4.68 26.27
C TYR A 15 -16.33 3.77 27.16
N ARG A 16 -17.62 4.10 27.32
CA ARG A 16 -18.59 3.14 27.83
C ARG A 16 -18.84 2.05 26.77
N PRO A 17 -18.59 0.77 27.09
CA PRO A 17 -18.78 -0.29 26.11
C PRO A 17 -20.21 -0.36 25.57
N ARG A 18 -20.31 -0.53 24.26
CA ARG A 18 -21.54 -0.80 23.54
C ARG A 18 -21.76 -2.32 23.45
N ARG A 19 -22.91 -2.70 22.91
CA ARG A 19 -23.25 -4.10 22.65
C ARG A 19 -22.14 -4.78 21.83
N TYR A 20 -21.74 -5.98 22.21
CA TYR A 20 -20.68 -6.82 21.66
C TYR A 20 -19.24 -6.31 21.84
N GLN A 21 -19.00 -5.09 22.30
CA GLN A 21 -17.61 -4.61 22.44
C GLN A 21 -16.85 -5.34 23.54
N ARG A 22 -17.54 -5.83 24.61
CA ARG A 22 -16.90 -6.63 25.65
C ARG A 22 -16.42 -7.97 25.09
N GLU A 23 -17.28 -8.62 24.35
CA GLU A 23 -16.98 -9.91 23.72
C GLU A 23 -15.86 -9.76 22.68
N ILE A 24 -15.86 -8.70 21.87
CA ILE A 24 -14.78 -8.41 20.91
C ILE A 24 -13.45 -8.22 21.65
N VAL A 25 -13.44 -7.45 22.73
CA VAL A 25 -12.25 -7.19 23.54
C VAL A 25 -11.72 -8.48 24.18
N GLU A 26 -12.60 -9.30 24.75
CA GLU A 26 -12.23 -10.58 25.34
C GLU A 26 -11.65 -11.53 24.29
N THR A 27 -12.28 -11.62 23.12
CA THR A 27 -11.79 -12.43 22.00
C THR A 27 -10.40 -12.00 21.53
N ILE A 28 -10.17 -10.67 21.39
CA ILE A 28 -8.86 -10.16 20.99
C ILE A 28 -7.80 -10.49 22.04
N ARG A 29 -8.11 -10.30 23.33
CA ARG A 29 -7.19 -10.60 24.42
C ARG A 29 -6.82 -12.08 24.47
N GLU A 30 -7.79 -12.99 24.38
CA GLU A 30 -7.55 -14.42 24.31
C GLU A 30 -6.61 -14.78 23.17
N CYS A 31 -6.86 -14.27 21.96
CA CYS A 31 -6.01 -14.54 20.78
C CYS A 31 -4.59 -13.99 20.95
N LEU A 32 -4.42 -12.84 21.62
CA LEU A 32 -3.09 -12.30 21.95
C LEU A 32 -2.36 -13.17 22.97
N GLU A 33 -3.04 -13.63 24.04
CA GLU A 33 -2.49 -14.48 25.09
C GLU A 33 -2.10 -15.88 24.54
N GLU A 34 -2.95 -16.47 23.71
CA GLU A 34 -2.75 -17.78 23.11
C GLU A 34 -1.86 -17.76 21.85
N ARG A 35 -1.51 -16.56 21.34
CA ARG A 35 -0.76 -16.35 20.11
C ARG A 35 -1.44 -16.98 18.88
N ILE A 36 -2.76 -16.90 18.81
CA ILE A 36 -3.58 -17.44 17.72
C ILE A 36 -4.02 -16.28 16.80
N PRO A 37 -3.93 -16.42 15.47
CA PRO A 37 -4.50 -15.43 14.54
C PRO A 37 -6.01 -15.31 14.70
N LEU A 38 -6.54 -14.09 14.50
CA LEU A 38 -7.96 -13.78 14.61
C LEU A 38 -8.51 -13.18 13.31
N VAL A 39 -9.60 -13.74 12.81
CA VAL A 39 -10.43 -13.14 11.75
C VAL A 39 -11.75 -12.71 12.39
N LEU A 40 -11.96 -11.39 12.45
CA LEU A 40 -13.06 -10.75 13.16
C LEU A 40 -13.96 -9.98 12.19
N GLU A 41 -15.20 -10.43 12.03
CA GLU A 41 -16.23 -9.64 11.39
C GLU A 41 -17.11 -8.94 12.42
N SER A 42 -17.28 -7.64 12.27
CA SER A 42 -18.25 -6.88 13.06
C SER A 42 -18.70 -5.65 12.30
N GLY A 43 -19.99 -5.43 12.20
CA GLY A 43 -20.59 -4.38 11.36
C GLY A 43 -19.93 -3.00 11.50
N THR A 44 -20.01 -2.21 10.46
CA THR A 44 -19.48 -0.83 10.43
C THR A 44 -20.05 -0.02 11.61
N GLY A 45 -19.19 0.77 12.28
CA GLY A 45 -19.59 1.58 13.44
C GLY A 45 -19.67 0.81 14.77
N SER A 46 -19.36 -0.48 14.80
CA SER A 46 -19.32 -1.29 16.04
C SER A 46 -18.17 -0.88 17.00
N GLY A 47 -17.16 -0.13 16.49
CA GLY A 47 -15.99 0.31 17.26
C GLY A 47 -14.86 -0.72 17.28
N LYS A 48 -14.71 -1.53 16.23
CA LYS A 48 -13.58 -2.48 16.06
C LYS A 48 -12.22 -1.84 16.34
N THR A 49 -11.99 -0.67 15.76
CA THR A 49 -10.71 0.05 15.87
C THR A 49 -10.33 0.29 17.32
N VAL A 50 -11.22 0.85 18.13
CA VAL A 50 -10.92 1.10 19.56
C VAL A 50 -10.78 -0.19 20.36
N CYS A 51 -11.54 -1.24 20.05
CA CYS A 51 -11.39 -2.55 20.69
C CYS A 51 -10.01 -3.13 20.42
N ALA A 52 -9.55 -3.12 19.17
CA ALA A 52 -8.23 -3.64 18.80
C ALA A 52 -7.10 -2.76 19.38
N VAL A 53 -7.17 -1.45 19.20
CA VAL A 53 -6.13 -0.53 19.69
C VAL A 53 -5.97 -0.63 21.22
N SER A 54 -7.06 -0.66 21.98
CA SER A 54 -6.99 -0.75 23.43
C SER A 54 -6.35 -2.05 23.91
N GLN A 55 -6.76 -3.19 23.35
CA GLN A 55 -6.24 -4.50 23.80
C GLN A 55 -4.82 -4.77 23.30
N CYS A 56 -4.50 -4.40 22.07
CA CYS A 56 -3.14 -4.52 21.57
C CYS A 56 -2.17 -3.61 22.35
N LEU A 57 -2.58 -2.39 22.73
CA LEU A 57 -1.76 -1.50 23.56
C LEU A 57 -1.57 -2.06 24.98
N ASP A 58 -2.64 -2.56 25.63
CA ASP A 58 -2.51 -3.18 26.96
C ASP A 58 -1.56 -4.37 26.91
N PHE A 59 -1.71 -5.24 25.92
CA PHE A 59 -0.84 -6.39 25.75
C PHE A 59 0.60 -5.99 25.41
N SER A 60 0.80 -5.03 24.51
CA SER A 60 2.11 -4.51 24.11
C SER A 60 2.92 -3.98 25.29
N ILE A 61 2.28 -3.17 26.16
CA ILE A 61 2.90 -2.57 27.34
C ILE A 61 3.33 -3.65 28.35
N ASN A 62 2.47 -4.66 28.56
CA ASN A 62 2.72 -5.69 29.58
C ASN A 62 3.68 -6.79 29.11
N ASN A 63 3.89 -6.96 27.80
CA ASN A 63 4.65 -8.09 27.23
C ASN A 63 5.84 -7.67 26.34
N ASP A 64 6.24 -6.40 26.40
CA ASP A 64 7.35 -5.84 25.59
C ASP A 64 7.21 -6.12 24.08
N LYS A 65 5.98 -6.06 23.58
CA LYS A 65 5.68 -6.20 22.15
C LYS A 65 5.45 -4.85 21.50
N LYS A 66 5.57 -4.78 20.16
CA LYS A 66 5.15 -3.63 19.38
C LYS A 66 3.95 -3.98 18.50
N ILE A 67 3.29 -2.98 17.97
CA ILE A 67 2.09 -3.14 17.13
C ILE A 67 2.37 -2.50 15.78
N LEU A 68 2.20 -3.28 14.71
CA LEU A 68 2.12 -2.77 13.35
C LEU A 68 0.65 -2.86 12.90
N TYR A 69 -0.02 -1.72 12.91
CA TYR A 69 -1.42 -1.59 12.50
C TYR A 69 -1.49 -1.13 11.04
N VAL A 70 -1.99 -1.97 10.15
CA VAL A 70 -2.02 -1.62 8.74
C VAL A 70 -3.41 -1.28 8.24
N THR A 71 -3.49 -0.23 7.42
CA THR A 71 -4.74 0.33 6.90
C THR A 71 -4.67 0.53 5.39
N ARG A 72 -5.85 0.59 4.74
CA ARG A 72 -5.94 0.89 3.32
C ARG A 72 -5.81 2.39 3.02
N THR A 73 -6.32 3.25 3.90
CA THR A 73 -6.44 4.70 3.66
C THR A 73 -5.83 5.55 4.77
N ASN A 74 -5.41 6.77 4.42
CA ASN A 74 -4.92 7.75 5.39
C ASN A 74 -6.01 8.18 6.41
N ALA A 75 -7.29 8.13 6.03
CA ALA A 75 -8.38 8.44 6.94
C ALA A 75 -8.49 7.41 8.07
N GLN A 76 -8.35 6.13 7.77
CA GLN A 76 -8.29 5.06 8.78
C GLN A 76 -7.07 5.21 9.68
N GLN A 77 -5.92 5.52 9.11
CA GLN A 77 -4.70 5.79 9.88
C GLN A 77 -4.91 6.93 10.90
N ARG A 78 -5.53 8.05 10.49
CA ARG A 78 -5.88 9.15 11.40
C ARG A 78 -6.79 8.69 12.53
N GLN A 79 -7.77 7.84 12.23
CA GLN A 79 -8.68 7.32 13.24
C GLN A 79 -7.93 6.52 14.31
N VAL A 80 -7.02 5.63 13.91
CA VAL A 80 -6.22 4.82 14.85
C VAL A 80 -5.39 5.71 15.78
N ILE A 81 -4.69 6.72 15.23
CA ILE A 81 -3.92 7.68 16.04
C ILE A 81 -4.84 8.46 16.98
N THR A 82 -6.02 8.86 16.53
CA THR A 82 -7.00 9.57 17.36
C THR A 82 -7.51 8.71 18.53
N GLU A 83 -7.74 7.41 18.29
CA GLU A 83 -8.13 6.47 19.35
C GLU A 83 -6.98 6.28 20.37
N ALA A 84 -5.73 6.13 19.91
CA ALA A 84 -4.57 6.04 20.80
C ALA A 84 -4.40 7.33 21.66
N ARG A 85 -4.60 8.51 21.05
CA ARG A 85 -4.62 9.81 21.74
C ARG A 85 -5.71 9.83 22.81
N LYS A 86 -6.91 9.36 22.50
CA LYS A 86 -8.05 9.31 23.42
C LYS A 86 -7.79 8.37 24.59
N ILE A 87 -7.16 7.22 24.36
CA ILE A 87 -6.75 6.30 25.42
C ILE A 87 -5.79 7.00 26.39
N ARG A 88 -4.76 7.69 25.89
CA ARG A 88 -3.82 8.46 26.73
C ARG A 88 -4.48 9.57 27.56
N GLU A 89 -5.49 10.22 27.00
CA GLU A 89 -6.24 11.26 27.72
C GLU A 89 -7.04 10.70 28.89
N VAL A 90 -7.65 9.52 28.71
CA VAL A 90 -8.52 8.89 29.71
C VAL A 90 -7.72 8.15 30.76
N PHE A 91 -6.54 7.62 30.39
CA PHE A 91 -5.66 6.84 31.27
C PHE A 91 -4.30 7.53 31.43
N PRO A 92 -4.21 8.63 32.23
CA PRO A 92 -3.00 9.43 32.35
C PRO A 92 -1.81 8.65 32.93
N ASP A 93 -2.03 7.63 33.76
CA ASP A 93 -0.99 6.79 34.36
C ASP A 93 -0.23 5.95 33.33
N THR A 94 -0.84 5.74 32.14
CA THR A 94 -0.21 5.01 31.03
C THR A 94 0.38 5.94 29.96
N ARG A 95 0.34 7.25 30.21
CA ARG A 95 0.70 8.28 29.23
C ARG A 95 2.10 8.10 28.64
N GLU A 96 3.07 7.75 29.47
CA GLU A 96 4.46 7.55 29.06
C GLU A 96 4.67 6.24 28.28
N ASN A 97 3.77 5.27 28.49
CA ASN A 97 3.86 3.95 27.89
C ASN A 97 3.10 3.84 26.54
N ILE A 98 2.32 4.85 26.17
CA ILE A 98 1.57 4.85 24.90
C ILE A 98 2.16 5.89 23.97
N PHE A 99 2.81 5.42 22.92
CA PHE A 99 3.32 6.27 21.86
C PHE A 99 2.97 5.68 20.48
N ALA A 100 2.21 6.44 19.69
CA ALA A 100 1.71 6.03 18.38
C ALA A 100 2.25 6.95 17.29
N VAL A 101 2.66 6.36 16.17
CA VAL A 101 3.17 7.07 14.99
C VAL A 101 2.50 6.55 13.72
N GLY A 102 1.93 7.45 12.92
CA GLY A 102 1.45 7.13 11.59
C GLY A 102 2.57 7.21 10.56
N VAL A 103 2.59 6.32 9.57
CA VAL A 103 3.59 6.29 8.49
C VAL A 103 2.90 6.49 7.16
N GLN A 104 3.31 7.52 6.42
CA GLN A 104 2.83 7.77 5.06
C GLN A 104 4.00 7.94 4.10
N GLY A 105 3.77 7.56 2.84
CA GLY A 105 4.77 7.69 1.78
C GLY A 105 5.12 9.15 1.45
N ARG A 106 6.23 9.35 0.76
CA ARG A 106 6.75 10.68 0.35
C ARG A 106 5.75 11.48 -0.51
N ALA A 107 4.88 10.82 -1.27
CA ALA A 107 3.83 11.49 -2.02
C ALA A 107 2.92 12.36 -1.14
N HIS A 108 2.68 11.93 0.12
CA HIS A 108 1.83 12.64 1.07
C HIS A 108 2.60 13.54 2.04
N THR A 109 3.87 13.23 2.31
CA THR A 109 4.65 13.91 3.35
C THR A 109 5.72 14.86 2.79
N CYS A 110 6.22 14.65 1.56
CA CYS A 110 7.30 15.47 1.01
C CYS A 110 6.81 16.86 0.61
N LEU A 111 7.33 17.90 1.24
CA LEU A 111 6.97 19.28 0.94
C LEU A 111 7.39 19.69 -0.48
N LEU A 112 8.52 19.18 -1.00
CA LEU A 112 8.91 19.42 -2.39
C LEU A 112 7.90 18.83 -3.38
N ALA A 113 7.42 17.60 -3.12
CA ALA A 113 6.46 16.93 -3.99
C ALA A 113 5.08 17.61 -3.94
N ARG A 114 4.71 18.22 -2.81
CA ARG A 114 3.45 18.99 -2.68
C ARG A 114 3.49 20.33 -3.43
N ASP A 115 4.67 20.92 -3.52
CA ASP A 115 4.85 22.22 -4.19
C ASP A 115 5.07 22.07 -5.72
N ASP A 116 5.37 20.85 -6.21
CA ASP A 116 5.66 20.57 -7.61
C ASP A 116 4.69 19.53 -8.18
N PRO A 117 3.80 19.91 -9.14
CA PRO A 117 2.80 19.01 -9.73
C PRO A 117 3.40 17.79 -10.44
N GLU A 118 4.60 17.90 -10.99
CA GLU A 118 5.27 16.75 -11.64
C GLU A 118 5.81 15.77 -10.61
N LEU A 119 6.42 16.28 -9.53
CA LEU A 119 6.88 15.44 -8.44
C LEU A 119 5.70 14.76 -7.69
N SER A 120 4.56 15.43 -7.59
CA SER A 120 3.36 14.88 -6.93
C SER A 120 2.82 13.61 -7.60
N LYS A 121 3.07 13.43 -8.91
CA LYS A 121 2.68 12.26 -9.70
C LYS A 121 3.68 11.11 -9.60
N GLY A 122 4.75 11.25 -8.81
CA GLY A 122 5.79 10.25 -8.65
C GLY A 122 5.30 9.01 -7.89
N SER A 123 5.69 7.82 -8.35
CA SER A 123 5.51 6.60 -7.56
C SER A 123 6.35 6.64 -6.28
N ALA A 124 6.04 5.75 -5.33
CA ALA A 124 6.79 5.66 -4.07
C ALA A 124 8.30 5.42 -4.31
N GLU A 125 8.64 4.54 -5.26
CA GLU A 125 10.02 4.23 -5.65
C GLU A 125 10.70 5.45 -6.32
N GLU A 126 10.04 6.07 -7.28
CA GLU A 126 10.55 7.25 -7.99
C GLU A 126 10.84 8.41 -7.03
N LEU A 127 9.94 8.68 -6.08
CA LEU A 127 10.13 9.69 -5.04
C LEU A 127 11.22 9.30 -4.03
N ALA A 128 11.36 8.01 -3.72
CA ALA A 128 12.41 7.53 -2.82
C ALA A 128 13.80 7.73 -3.46
N ARG A 129 13.97 7.34 -4.73
CA ARG A 129 15.21 7.52 -5.49
C ARG A 129 15.55 9.00 -5.66
N PHE A 130 14.57 9.82 -6.05
CA PHE A 130 14.70 11.27 -6.14
C PHE A 130 15.18 11.90 -4.82
N CYS A 131 14.50 11.56 -3.72
CA CYS A 131 14.84 12.04 -2.38
C CYS A 131 16.24 11.63 -1.94
N SER A 132 16.65 10.38 -2.18
CA SER A 132 17.98 9.86 -1.85
C SER A 132 19.09 10.70 -2.50
N GLU A 133 18.95 11.02 -3.78
CA GLU A 133 19.92 11.84 -4.51
C GLU A 133 19.96 13.30 -4.03
N MET A 134 18.78 13.86 -3.73
CA MET A 134 18.68 15.21 -3.16
C MET A 134 19.38 15.33 -1.80
N LYS A 135 19.40 14.25 -1.01
CA LYS A 135 20.11 14.20 0.28
C LYS A 135 21.62 14.03 0.13
N LYS A 136 22.06 13.19 -0.82
CA LYS A 136 23.50 12.92 -1.04
C LYS A 136 24.26 14.12 -1.58
N GLY A 137 23.57 15.18 -1.98
CA GLY A 137 24.19 16.40 -2.49
C GLY A 137 24.97 16.22 -3.81
N LYS A 138 24.73 15.14 -4.55
CA LYS A 138 25.30 14.90 -5.88
C LYS A 138 24.79 15.90 -6.93
N ARG A 139 23.83 16.75 -6.58
CA ARG A 139 23.23 17.80 -7.41
C ARG A 139 23.67 19.19 -6.94
N LYS A 140 23.61 20.18 -7.85
CA LYS A 140 23.81 21.60 -7.54
C LYS A 140 22.80 22.14 -6.51
N LYS A 141 21.67 21.45 -6.30
CA LYS A 141 20.65 21.79 -5.29
C LYS A 141 20.42 20.60 -4.37
N LYS A 142 20.60 20.80 -3.10
CA LYS A 142 20.23 19.88 -2.03
C LYS A 142 18.79 20.12 -1.56
N CYS A 143 18.22 19.15 -0.84
CA CYS A 143 16.88 19.33 -0.28
C CYS A 143 16.91 20.31 0.89
N ARG A 144 16.42 21.54 0.68
CA ARG A 144 16.35 22.60 1.70
C ARG A 144 15.68 22.19 3.00
N TYR A 145 14.66 21.35 2.92
CA TYR A 145 13.92 20.88 4.09
C TYR A 145 14.69 19.82 4.89
N PHE A 146 15.52 19.03 4.21
CA PHE A 146 16.36 18.02 4.85
C PHE A 146 17.60 18.67 5.49
N GLU A 147 18.28 19.61 4.80
CA GLU A 147 19.44 20.32 5.33
C GLU A 147 19.12 21.05 6.62
N LYS A 148 17.95 21.69 6.68
CA LYS A 148 17.50 22.43 7.86
C LYS A 148 17.34 21.58 9.12
N LEU A 149 17.17 20.25 9.00
CA LEU A 149 17.17 19.35 10.16
C LEU A 149 18.51 19.33 10.92
N GLY A 150 19.63 19.49 10.21
CA GLY A 150 20.96 19.55 10.81
C GLY A 150 21.40 20.95 11.27
N GLU A 151 20.73 22.00 10.79
CA GLU A 151 21.10 23.39 11.10
C GLU A 151 20.56 23.88 12.44
N ASN A 152 19.45 23.30 12.92
CA ASN A 152 18.81 23.73 14.16
C ASN A 152 18.37 22.52 15.02
N PRO A 153 19.30 21.99 15.85
CA PRO A 153 19.00 20.86 16.75
C PRO A 153 17.89 21.16 17.77
N ASP A 154 17.79 22.38 18.30
CA ASP A 154 16.79 22.76 19.28
C ASP A 154 15.39 22.71 18.68
N LEU A 155 15.20 23.25 17.48
CA LEU A 155 13.94 23.16 16.74
C LEU A 155 13.54 21.70 16.48
N LEU A 156 14.52 20.85 16.14
CA LEU A 156 14.27 19.43 15.90
C LEU A 156 13.77 18.74 17.18
N GLU A 157 14.40 19.03 18.33
CA GLU A 157 13.99 18.43 19.60
C GLU A 157 12.63 18.96 20.08
N ASP A 158 12.35 20.26 19.91
CA ASP A 158 11.03 20.85 20.18
C ASP A 158 9.91 20.18 19.40
N ILE A 159 10.15 19.87 18.11
CA ILE A 159 9.16 19.16 17.29
C ILE A 159 8.98 17.72 17.75
N LYS A 160 10.04 17.01 18.08
CA LYS A 160 9.97 15.64 18.59
C LYS A 160 9.24 15.57 19.94
N GLU A 161 9.50 16.53 20.83
CA GLU A 161 8.80 16.63 22.12
C GLU A 161 7.32 16.90 21.92
N TRP A 162 6.98 17.82 21.03
CA TRP A 162 5.58 18.07 20.65
C TRP A 162 4.90 16.82 20.11
N ILE A 163 5.59 15.99 19.26
CA ILE A 163 5.06 14.73 18.76
C ILE A 163 4.83 13.74 19.91
N ARG A 164 5.77 13.62 20.85
CA ARG A 164 5.62 12.75 22.03
C ARG A 164 4.45 13.18 22.92
N GLU A 165 4.29 14.49 23.12
CA GLU A 165 3.23 15.03 23.95
C GLU A 165 1.84 14.93 23.34
N LYS A 166 1.70 15.24 22.05
CA LYS A 166 0.39 15.42 21.41
C LYS A 166 -0.11 14.21 20.66
N LEU A 167 0.74 13.23 20.32
CA LEU A 167 0.41 12.13 19.41
C LEU A 167 -0.28 12.64 18.13
N PRO A 168 0.36 13.54 17.37
CA PRO A 168 -0.27 14.11 16.19
C PRO A 168 -0.47 13.09 15.08
N THR A 169 -1.45 13.34 14.23
CA THR A 169 -1.60 12.65 12.95
C THR A 169 -0.49 13.06 12.00
N VAL A 170 -0.30 12.30 10.91
CA VAL A 170 0.74 12.64 9.92
C VAL A 170 0.48 14.00 9.28
N GLU A 171 -0.79 14.36 9.05
CA GLU A 171 -1.19 15.64 8.49
C GLU A 171 -0.82 16.81 9.43
N GLU A 172 -1.04 16.65 10.74
CA GLU A 172 -0.63 17.64 11.75
C GLU A 172 0.89 17.79 11.80
N ILE A 173 1.65 16.68 11.67
CA ILE A 173 3.13 16.72 11.58
C ILE A 173 3.57 17.46 10.32
N VAL A 174 2.97 17.16 9.17
CA VAL A 174 3.30 17.81 7.89
C VAL A 174 3.07 19.33 7.98
N GLU A 175 1.98 19.76 8.60
CA GLU A 175 1.68 21.19 8.73
C GLU A 175 2.67 21.89 9.66
N ARG A 176 2.96 21.32 10.83
CA ARG A 176 3.98 21.84 11.76
C ARG A 176 5.35 21.93 11.11
N CYS A 177 5.73 20.90 10.34
CA CYS A 177 7.00 20.89 9.62
C CYS A 177 7.04 21.89 8.45
N ARG A 178 5.89 22.18 7.82
CA ARG A 178 5.79 23.20 6.78
C ARG A 178 6.08 24.58 7.36
N GLU A 179 5.46 24.94 8.48
CA GLU A 179 5.71 26.21 9.19
C GLU A 179 7.19 26.35 9.56
N SER A 180 7.79 25.29 10.08
CA SER A 180 9.20 25.25 10.48
C SER A 180 10.18 25.06 9.33
N LYS A 181 9.68 24.79 8.10
CA LYS A 181 10.45 24.50 6.88
C LYS A 181 11.44 23.34 7.03
N VAL A 182 11.07 22.27 7.74
CA VAL A 182 11.86 21.05 7.93
C VAL A 182 11.18 19.85 7.26
N CYS A 183 11.91 18.73 7.07
CA CYS A 183 11.40 17.56 6.38
C CYS A 183 10.48 16.71 7.26
N PRO A 184 9.16 16.65 7.01
CA PRO A 184 8.23 15.88 7.83
C PRO A 184 8.45 14.36 7.71
N TYR A 185 8.86 13.88 6.54
CA TYR A 185 9.15 12.46 6.34
C TYR A 185 10.28 11.95 7.26
N GLU A 186 11.38 12.70 7.36
CA GLU A 186 12.51 12.30 8.21
C GLU A 186 12.19 12.46 9.70
N ILE A 187 11.51 13.53 10.09
CA ILE A 187 11.06 13.70 11.49
C ILE A 187 10.18 12.53 11.90
N ASN A 188 9.17 12.23 11.09
CA ASN A 188 8.27 11.12 11.39
C ASN A 188 9.03 9.78 11.49
N ARG A 189 9.96 9.54 10.57
CA ARG A 189 10.83 8.36 10.60
C ARG A 189 11.67 8.25 11.87
N MET A 190 12.20 9.37 12.36
CA MET A 190 12.98 9.43 13.61
C MET A 190 12.16 9.07 14.85
N MET A 191 10.83 9.16 14.76
CA MET A 191 9.93 8.87 15.88
C MET A 191 9.51 7.39 15.98
N ILE A 192 9.62 6.63 14.88
CA ILE A 192 9.21 5.21 14.81
C ILE A 192 9.89 4.33 15.87
N PRO A 193 11.22 4.45 16.15
CA PRO A 193 11.87 3.60 17.13
C PRO A 193 11.25 3.67 18.54
N TYR A 194 10.68 4.81 18.88
CA TYR A 194 10.07 5.05 20.20
C TYR A 194 8.61 4.60 20.30
N ALA A 195 7.96 4.34 19.15
CA ALA A 195 6.57 3.97 19.10
C ALA A 195 6.35 2.50 19.49
N ASN A 196 5.32 2.24 20.29
CA ASN A 196 4.79 0.91 20.51
C ASN A 196 3.59 0.61 19.58
N LEU A 197 2.99 1.63 18.97
CA LEU A 197 1.99 1.51 17.91
C LEU A 197 2.44 2.26 16.65
N VAL A 198 2.74 1.53 15.60
CA VAL A 198 3.04 2.09 14.28
C VAL A 198 1.87 1.82 13.36
N VAL A 199 1.32 2.87 12.73
CA VAL A 199 0.19 2.76 11.80
C VAL A 199 0.68 3.04 10.39
N ALA A 200 0.56 2.07 9.48
CA ALA A 200 1.14 2.14 8.14
C ALA A 200 0.18 1.62 7.06
N PRO A 201 0.37 1.94 5.77
CA PRO A 201 -0.31 1.26 4.66
C PRO A 201 0.07 -0.24 4.54
N TYR A 202 -0.80 -1.06 3.96
CA TYR A 202 -0.58 -2.50 3.72
C TYR A 202 0.78 -2.80 3.09
N ILE A 203 1.26 -1.96 2.17
CA ILE A 203 2.52 -2.16 1.47
C ILE A 203 3.72 -2.35 2.41
N TYR A 204 3.68 -1.80 3.62
CA TYR A 204 4.75 -1.96 4.62
C TYR A 204 4.83 -3.37 5.23
N VAL A 205 3.87 -4.25 4.94
CA VAL A 205 3.94 -5.67 5.28
C VAL A 205 4.32 -6.51 4.07
N PHE A 206 3.81 -6.18 2.89
CA PHE A 206 3.81 -7.06 1.73
C PHE A 206 4.89 -6.72 0.68
N ASP A 207 5.57 -5.58 0.77
CA ASP A 207 6.80 -5.29 0.03
C ASP A 207 8.01 -5.58 0.91
N ASP A 208 8.91 -6.45 0.48
CA ASP A 208 10.04 -6.92 1.28
C ASP A 208 10.97 -5.78 1.73
N ASN A 209 11.23 -4.80 0.85
CA ASN A 209 12.10 -3.68 1.18
C ASN A 209 11.48 -2.74 2.22
N LEU A 210 10.19 -2.45 2.06
CA LEU A 210 9.45 -1.60 3.00
C LEU A 210 9.21 -2.30 4.32
N ARG A 211 8.95 -3.62 4.31
CA ARG A 211 8.82 -4.44 5.52
C ARG A 211 10.12 -4.45 6.32
N ASN A 212 11.24 -4.78 5.68
CA ASN A 212 12.53 -4.76 6.36
C ASN A 212 12.85 -3.36 6.92
N LEU A 213 12.57 -2.30 6.14
CA LEU A 213 12.78 -0.94 6.61
C LEU A 213 11.95 -0.60 7.86
N ILE A 214 10.66 -0.96 7.89
CA ILE A 214 9.79 -0.60 9.03
C ILE A 214 10.12 -1.45 10.26
N ILE A 215 10.44 -2.74 10.09
CA ILE A 215 10.86 -3.64 11.14
C ILE A 215 12.17 -3.16 11.78
N ASP A 216 13.18 -2.83 10.96
CA ASP A 216 14.44 -2.26 11.44
C ASP A 216 14.22 -0.96 12.22
N LEU A 217 13.36 -0.07 11.73
CA LEU A 217 13.01 1.17 12.43
C LEU A 217 12.25 0.94 13.73
N MET A 218 11.41 -0.09 13.79
CA MET A 218 10.73 -0.47 15.03
C MET A 218 11.68 -1.07 16.05
N GLY A 219 12.85 -1.60 15.62
CA GLY A 219 13.88 -2.15 16.51
C GLY A 219 13.44 -3.41 17.26
N LYS A 220 12.57 -4.22 16.67
CA LYS A 220 12.09 -5.52 17.15
C LYS A 220 12.10 -6.52 16.01
N GLY A 221 12.18 -7.82 16.28
CA GLY A 221 11.92 -8.85 15.29
C GLY A 221 10.43 -8.94 14.94
N GLU A 222 10.11 -9.50 13.77
CA GLU A 222 8.71 -9.69 13.35
C GLU A 222 7.93 -10.51 14.39
N GLU A 223 8.56 -11.49 15.04
CA GLU A 223 8.02 -12.35 16.10
C GLU A 223 7.67 -11.61 17.40
N ASP A 224 8.11 -10.36 17.54
CA ASP A 224 7.79 -9.48 18.67
C ASP A 224 6.80 -8.38 18.30
N ILE A 225 6.23 -8.44 17.11
CA ILE A 225 5.29 -7.44 16.60
C ILE A 225 3.92 -8.08 16.36
N ILE A 226 2.89 -7.47 16.93
CA ILE A 226 1.48 -7.80 16.68
C ILE A 226 1.07 -7.12 15.37
N LEU A 227 0.58 -7.88 14.41
CA LEU A 227 0.04 -7.34 13.16
C LEU A 227 -1.48 -7.13 13.30
N VAL A 228 -1.96 -5.93 13.03
CA VAL A 228 -3.41 -5.65 12.94
C VAL A 228 -3.74 -5.18 11.53
N VAL A 229 -4.64 -5.90 10.86
CA VAL A 229 -5.10 -5.60 9.50
C VAL A 229 -6.52 -5.05 9.56
N ASP A 230 -6.68 -3.78 9.30
CA ASP A 230 -7.98 -3.11 9.26
C ASP A 230 -8.59 -3.13 7.86
N GLU A 231 -9.92 -3.17 7.78
CA GLU A 231 -10.68 -3.37 6.53
C GLU A 231 -10.15 -4.56 5.72
N ALA A 232 -9.91 -5.65 6.42
CA ALA A 232 -9.24 -6.86 5.96
C ALA A 232 -9.88 -7.48 4.70
N HIS A 233 -11.18 -7.22 4.44
CA HIS A 233 -11.86 -7.66 3.21
C HIS A 233 -11.17 -7.18 1.92
N ASN A 234 -10.38 -6.09 1.99
CA ASN A 234 -9.64 -5.60 0.83
C ASN A 234 -8.30 -6.31 0.63
N LEU A 235 -7.81 -7.05 1.64
CA LEU A 235 -6.45 -7.58 1.59
C LEU A 235 -6.25 -8.63 0.49
N PRO A 236 -7.14 -9.62 0.26
CA PRO A 236 -6.92 -10.60 -0.79
C PRO A 236 -6.80 -9.96 -2.18
N GLU A 237 -7.66 -9.00 -2.51
CA GLU A 237 -7.60 -8.30 -3.80
C GLU A 237 -6.36 -7.40 -3.91
N TYR A 238 -5.98 -6.73 -2.82
CA TYR A 238 -4.75 -5.96 -2.76
C TYR A 238 -3.52 -6.82 -3.05
N LEU A 239 -3.43 -8.03 -2.47
CA LEU A 239 -2.32 -8.94 -2.68
C LEU A 239 -2.26 -9.47 -4.11
N ARG A 240 -3.42 -9.84 -4.69
CA ARG A 240 -3.49 -10.18 -6.11
C ARG A 240 -3.00 -9.05 -6.99
N SER A 241 -3.46 -7.82 -6.74
CA SER A 241 -3.04 -6.64 -7.51
C SER A 241 -1.55 -6.32 -7.36
N LEU A 242 -0.95 -6.62 -6.21
CA LEU A 242 0.49 -6.43 -5.97
C LEU A 242 1.36 -7.34 -6.85
N LEU A 243 0.89 -8.56 -7.12
CA LEU A 243 1.57 -9.55 -7.95
C LEU A 243 1.17 -9.45 -9.44
N SER A 244 0.14 -8.70 -9.76
CA SER A 244 -0.35 -8.49 -11.11
C SER A 244 0.39 -7.36 -11.82
N SER A 245 0.50 -7.43 -13.12
CA SER A 245 1.10 -6.37 -13.95
C SER A 245 0.40 -6.25 -15.29
N TYR A 246 0.46 -5.07 -15.90
CA TYR A 246 -0.17 -4.84 -17.20
C TYR A 246 0.65 -3.94 -18.09
N LEU A 247 0.44 -4.10 -19.41
CA LEU A 247 0.97 -3.25 -20.48
C LEU A 247 -0.19 -2.70 -21.32
N SER A 248 -0.34 -1.38 -21.35
CA SER A 248 -1.38 -0.72 -22.14
C SER A 248 -0.83 -0.01 -23.36
N VAL A 249 -1.70 0.27 -24.33
CA VAL A 249 -1.37 1.11 -25.51
C VAL A 249 -0.86 2.49 -25.07
N TYR A 250 -1.42 3.08 -24.02
CA TYR A 250 -0.88 4.32 -23.45
C TYR A 250 0.57 4.19 -22.99
N ALA A 251 0.90 3.12 -22.25
CA ALA A 251 2.25 2.89 -21.77
C ALA A 251 3.23 2.71 -22.95
N THR A 252 2.82 2.00 -23.98
CA THR A 252 3.64 1.81 -25.20
C THR A 252 3.86 3.13 -25.96
N ASN A 253 2.84 4.00 -26.04
CA ASN A 253 2.99 5.33 -26.61
C ASN A 253 3.95 6.21 -25.79
N GLN A 254 3.96 6.06 -24.46
CA GLN A 254 4.96 6.73 -23.61
C GLN A 254 6.38 6.20 -23.86
N CYS A 255 6.55 4.89 -24.14
CA CYS A 255 7.83 4.33 -24.56
C CYS A 255 8.30 4.94 -25.90
N LEU A 256 7.42 5.11 -26.89
CA LEU A 256 7.74 5.78 -28.16
C LEU A 256 8.21 7.23 -27.90
N SER A 257 7.50 7.98 -27.08
CA SER A 257 7.90 9.34 -26.71
C SER A 257 9.25 9.39 -25.95
N GLU A 258 9.57 8.36 -25.16
CA GLU A 258 10.89 8.24 -24.51
C GLU A 258 11.99 7.94 -25.56
N SER A 259 11.73 7.06 -26.55
CA SER A 259 12.70 6.76 -27.62
C SER A 259 12.99 7.98 -28.49
N GLU A 260 11.98 8.75 -28.85
CA GLU A 260 12.16 10.02 -29.59
C GLU A 260 13.02 11.03 -28.83
N ARG A 261 12.86 11.11 -27.50
CA ARG A 261 13.50 12.13 -26.67
C ARG A 261 14.92 11.75 -26.25
N TYR A 262 15.17 10.48 -25.93
CA TYR A 262 16.42 10.02 -25.31
C TYR A 262 17.29 9.21 -26.28
N GLY A 263 16.78 8.88 -27.46
CA GLY A 263 17.46 8.15 -28.53
C GLY A 263 16.74 6.86 -28.90
N ASP A 264 16.98 6.40 -30.12
CA ASP A 264 16.38 5.21 -30.72
C ASP A 264 17.46 4.15 -31.03
N PRO A 265 17.99 3.46 -29.99
CA PRO A 265 19.07 2.51 -30.17
C PRO A 265 18.64 1.23 -30.87
N PHE A 266 19.60 0.49 -31.43
CA PHE A 266 19.38 -0.89 -31.77
C PHE A 266 19.30 -1.74 -30.49
N ILE A 267 18.19 -2.45 -30.30
CA ILE A 267 17.94 -3.29 -29.13
C ILE A 267 18.27 -4.77 -29.39
N PHE A 268 18.28 -5.17 -30.64
CA PHE A 268 18.64 -6.52 -31.05
C PHE A 268 19.05 -6.53 -32.55
N LYS A 269 20.28 -6.95 -32.88
CA LYS A 269 20.80 -6.92 -34.26
C LYS A 269 20.51 -5.56 -34.92
N ASN A 270 19.74 -5.56 -36.03
CA ASN A 270 19.36 -4.36 -36.77
C ASN A 270 17.99 -3.81 -36.38
N LEU A 271 17.35 -4.34 -35.33
CA LEU A 271 16.04 -3.93 -34.84
C LEU A 271 16.16 -2.70 -33.98
N LYS A 272 15.58 -1.60 -34.38
CA LYS A 272 15.48 -0.37 -33.59
C LYS A 272 14.40 -0.46 -32.52
N LEU A 273 14.59 0.28 -31.44
CA LEU A 273 13.63 0.38 -30.36
C LEU A 273 12.26 0.86 -30.85
N SER A 274 12.20 1.92 -31.65
CA SER A 274 10.93 2.47 -32.17
C SER A 274 10.16 1.45 -33.02
N GLU A 275 10.85 0.67 -33.85
CA GLU A 275 10.24 -0.38 -34.66
C GLU A 275 9.62 -1.47 -33.79
N PHE A 276 10.33 -1.90 -32.75
CA PHE A 276 9.82 -2.87 -31.78
C PHE A 276 8.57 -2.35 -31.05
N LEU A 277 8.60 -1.11 -30.59
CA LEU A 277 7.50 -0.48 -29.86
C LEU A 277 6.23 -0.33 -30.72
N LEU A 278 6.37 0.02 -31.99
CA LEU A 278 5.23 0.10 -32.92
C LEU A 278 4.56 -1.26 -33.06
N VAL A 279 5.35 -2.33 -33.27
CA VAL A 279 4.80 -3.69 -33.36
C VAL A 279 4.14 -4.13 -32.05
N VAL A 280 4.75 -3.84 -30.89
CA VAL A 280 4.14 -4.14 -29.57
C VAL A 280 2.77 -3.49 -29.44
N ARG A 281 2.64 -2.22 -29.82
CA ARG A 281 1.35 -1.51 -29.80
C ARG A 281 0.33 -2.17 -30.71
N ASP A 282 0.72 -2.43 -31.97
CA ASP A 282 -0.16 -3.02 -32.96
C ASP A 282 -0.61 -4.44 -32.56
N VAL A 283 0.25 -5.21 -31.88
CA VAL A 283 -0.09 -6.54 -31.37
C VAL A 283 -1.13 -6.43 -30.22
N ILE A 284 -1.04 -5.44 -29.33
CA ILE A 284 -2.06 -5.22 -28.29
C ILE A 284 -3.42 -4.91 -28.93
N ASP A 285 -3.45 -4.05 -29.97
CA ASP A 285 -4.68 -3.71 -30.69
C ASP A 285 -5.22 -4.93 -31.47
N GLN A 286 -4.36 -5.75 -32.08
CA GLN A 286 -4.71 -7.00 -32.75
C GLN A 286 -5.36 -7.98 -31.75
N ILE A 287 -4.73 -8.24 -30.60
CA ILE A 287 -5.23 -9.13 -29.56
C ILE A 287 -6.62 -8.66 -29.07
N ARG A 288 -6.78 -7.35 -28.85
CA ARG A 288 -8.07 -6.78 -28.52
C ARG A 288 -9.14 -7.13 -29.56
N GLY A 289 -8.84 -6.91 -30.85
CA GLY A 289 -9.77 -7.17 -31.94
C GLY A 289 -10.14 -8.66 -32.14
N GLU A 290 -9.23 -9.56 -31.78
CA GLU A 290 -9.42 -11.00 -31.88
C GLU A 290 -10.25 -11.60 -30.75
N PHE A 291 -9.98 -11.16 -29.51
CA PHE A 291 -10.54 -11.77 -28.29
C PHE A 291 -11.73 -11.02 -27.70
N LEU A 292 -11.79 -9.69 -27.81
CA LEU A 292 -12.92 -8.92 -27.30
C LEU A 292 -14.02 -8.78 -28.36
N LYS A 293 -15.09 -9.57 -28.20
CA LYS A 293 -16.25 -9.58 -29.10
C LYS A 293 -17.50 -9.08 -28.37
N GLY A 294 -18.30 -8.28 -29.06
CA GLY A 294 -19.54 -7.73 -28.50
C GLY A 294 -19.27 -6.72 -27.39
N ASN A 295 -19.94 -6.88 -26.24
CA ASN A 295 -19.81 -5.99 -25.09
C ASN A 295 -18.85 -6.51 -24.01
N ASN A 296 -17.99 -7.47 -24.35
CA ASN A 296 -17.03 -7.99 -23.37
C ASN A 296 -15.88 -6.99 -23.19
N HIS A 297 -15.57 -6.68 -21.94
CA HIS A 297 -14.49 -5.78 -21.57
C HIS A 297 -13.19 -6.51 -21.24
N ASP A 298 -13.23 -7.84 -21.10
CA ASP A 298 -12.08 -8.70 -20.82
C ASP A 298 -12.23 -10.07 -21.49
N ALA A 299 -11.08 -10.73 -21.72
CA ALA A 299 -11.02 -12.11 -22.18
C ALA A 299 -9.69 -12.76 -21.78
N LEU A 300 -9.74 -14.09 -21.56
CA LEU A 300 -8.55 -14.90 -21.30
C LEU A 300 -7.72 -15.04 -22.58
N LEU A 301 -6.40 -14.97 -22.43
CA LEU A 301 -5.43 -15.22 -23.48
C LEU A 301 -4.71 -16.55 -23.24
N PRO A 302 -4.35 -17.29 -24.31
CA PRO A 302 -3.37 -18.37 -24.20
C PRO A 302 -2.05 -17.84 -23.63
N ASN A 303 -1.37 -18.65 -22.85
CA ASN A 303 -0.27 -18.20 -21.99
C ASN A 303 0.88 -17.53 -22.75
N ASP A 304 1.24 -18.05 -23.88
CA ASP A 304 2.34 -17.58 -24.72
C ASP A 304 1.90 -16.67 -25.90
N TYR A 305 0.60 -16.37 -26.00
CA TYR A 305 0.01 -15.76 -27.19
C TYR A 305 0.69 -14.44 -27.61
N PHE A 306 0.84 -13.49 -26.70
CA PHE A 306 1.50 -12.21 -26.99
C PHE A 306 2.97 -12.39 -27.38
N ALA A 307 3.71 -13.24 -26.66
CA ALA A 307 5.11 -13.53 -26.96
C ALA A 307 5.27 -14.25 -28.31
N SER A 308 4.40 -15.21 -28.62
CA SER A 308 4.39 -15.95 -29.89
C SER A 308 4.19 -15.03 -31.08
N ILE A 309 3.23 -14.08 -31.03
CA ILE A 309 3.02 -13.10 -32.11
C ILE A 309 4.26 -12.22 -32.27
N LEU A 310 4.89 -11.75 -31.19
CA LEU A 310 6.12 -10.96 -31.29
C LEU A 310 7.26 -11.75 -31.93
N CYS A 311 7.44 -13.03 -31.54
CA CYS A 311 8.44 -13.93 -32.12
C CYS A 311 8.20 -14.14 -33.62
N GLU A 312 6.96 -14.34 -34.03
CA GLU A 312 6.59 -14.49 -35.45
C GLU A 312 6.84 -13.20 -36.24
N ARG A 313 6.41 -12.05 -35.73
CA ARG A 313 6.55 -10.74 -36.42
C ARG A 313 8.01 -10.36 -36.69
N PHE A 314 8.93 -10.74 -35.78
CA PHE A 314 10.35 -10.41 -35.90
C PHE A 314 11.22 -11.55 -36.38
N ASP A 315 10.66 -12.74 -36.65
CA ASP A 315 11.41 -13.96 -36.99
C ASP A 315 12.53 -14.25 -35.96
N ILE A 316 12.15 -14.24 -34.65
CA ILE A 316 13.05 -14.47 -33.52
C ILE A 316 12.51 -15.60 -32.64
N ARG A 317 13.39 -16.12 -31.76
CA ARG A 317 13.00 -17.09 -30.73
C ARG A 317 12.71 -16.40 -29.40
N GLU A 318 12.01 -17.07 -28.51
CA GLU A 318 11.70 -16.59 -27.18
C GLU A 318 12.95 -16.13 -26.38
N ARG A 319 14.08 -16.85 -26.50
CA ARG A 319 15.36 -16.43 -25.90
C ARG A 319 15.86 -15.07 -26.43
N ASP A 320 15.58 -14.77 -27.70
CA ASP A 320 15.96 -13.50 -28.32
C ASP A 320 15.03 -12.39 -27.85
N LEU A 321 13.74 -12.72 -27.68
CA LEU A 321 12.75 -11.80 -27.07
C LEU A 321 13.09 -11.49 -25.59
N ARG A 322 13.60 -12.47 -24.85
CA ARG A 322 14.13 -12.27 -23.49
C ARG A 322 15.32 -11.31 -23.49
N ALA A 323 16.26 -11.49 -24.40
CA ALA A 323 17.41 -10.59 -24.54
C ALA A 323 16.97 -9.15 -24.87
N ILE A 324 15.92 -8.98 -25.69
CA ILE A 324 15.30 -7.67 -25.94
C ILE A 324 14.76 -7.10 -24.62
N GLY A 325 14.02 -7.86 -23.82
CA GLY A 325 13.50 -7.41 -22.52
C GLY A 325 14.61 -6.92 -21.59
N GLU A 326 15.72 -7.65 -21.50
CA GLU A 326 16.90 -7.25 -20.70
C GLU A 326 17.53 -5.95 -21.22
N GLN A 327 17.66 -5.76 -22.53
CA GLN A 327 18.15 -4.52 -23.13
C GLN A 327 17.24 -3.33 -22.87
N LEU A 328 15.91 -3.54 -22.89
CA LEU A 328 14.94 -2.50 -22.53
C LEU A 328 15.09 -2.06 -21.06
N ILE A 329 15.37 -2.99 -20.15
CA ILE A 329 15.63 -2.67 -18.73
C ILE A 329 16.92 -1.82 -18.61
N ILE A 330 18.00 -2.25 -19.25
CA ILE A 330 19.30 -1.53 -19.22
C ILE A 330 19.13 -0.12 -19.76
N TYR A 331 18.56 0.02 -20.94
CA TYR A 331 18.35 1.33 -21.57
C TYR A 331 17.39 2.20 -20.75
N GLY A 332 16.33 1.60 -20.19
CA GLY A 332 15.41 2.30 -19.31
C GLY A 332 16.06 2.82 -18.01
N GLU A 333 17.06 2.10 -17.45
CA GLU A 333 17.86 2.60 -16.32
C GLU A 333 18.73 3.81 -16.73
N GLU A 334 19.35 3.80 -17.93
CA GLU A 334 20.06 4.95 -18.43
C GLU A 334 19.16 6.20 -18.55
N ILE A 335 17.92 6.02 -19.04
CA ILE A 335 16.92 7.10 -19.11
C ILE A 335 16.56 7.61 -17.71
N LYS A 336 16.38 6.71 -16.73
CA LYS A 336 16.13 7.11 -15.33
C LYS A 336 17.29 7.95 -14.79
N ASP A 337 18.52 7.56 -15.07
CA ASP A 337 19.72 8.31 -14.65
C ASP A 337 19.82 9.69 -15.32
N ILE A 338 19.50 9.79 -16.62
CA ILE A 338 19.47 11.08 -17.34
C ILE A 338 18.42 11.99 -16.72
N LYS A 339 17.17 11.51 -16.56
CA LYS A 339 16.08 12.27 -15.94
C LYS A 339 16.45 12.72 -14.53
N GLN A 340 17.10 11.86 -13.78
CA GLN A 340 17.56 12.15 -12.44
C GLN A 340 18.62 13.26 -12.42
N ARG A 341 19.58 13.27 -13.37
CA ARG A 341 20.55 14.37 -13.53
C ARG A 341 19.88 15.70 -13.93
N GLU A 342 18.80 15.64 -14.68
CA GLU A 342 17.97 16.81 -15.05
C GLU A 342 17.06 17.33 -13.91
N GLY A 343 17.00 16.66 -12.78
CA GLY A 343 16.12 17.05 -11.68
C GLY A 343 14.68 16.58 -11.80
N LYS A 344 14.42 15.66 -12.72
CA LYS A 344 13.10 15.05 -12.95
C LYS A 344 12.96 13.74 -12.17
N LEU A 345 11.73 13.24 -12.08
CA LEU A 345 11.48 11.89 -11.54
C LEU A 345 12.20 10.82 -12.38
N PRO A 346 12.87 9.85 -11.74
CA PRO A 346 13.56 8.76 -12.43
C PRO A 346 12.56 7.69 -12.91
N ARG A 347 11.71 8.07 -13.85
CA ARG A 347 10.69 7.23 -14.48
C ARG A 347 11.10 6.84 -15.89
N SER A 348 11.00 5.56 -16.24
CA SER A 348 11.09 5.08 -17.63
C SER A 348 9.98 4.09 -17.92
N TYR A 349 9.21 4.37 -18.94
CA TYR A 349 8.20 3.43 -19.47
C TYR A 349 8.87 2.29 -20.23
N ILE A 350 10.00 2.53 -20.88
CA ILE A 350 10.81 1.50 -21.54
C ILE A 350 11.32 0.47 -20.53
N HIS A 351 11.79 0.92 -19.35
CA HIS A 351 12.15 0.01 -18.27
C HIS A 351 10.96 -0.86 -17.83
N LYS A 352 9.79 -0.23 -17.62
CA LYS A 352 8.57 -0.96 -17.23
C LYS A 352 8.14 -1.99 -18.28
N LEU A 353 8.27 -1.65 -19.56
CA LEU A 353 8.00 -2.58 -20.66
C LEU A 353 8.96 -3.78 -20.61
N GLY A 354 10.26 -3.55 -20.39
CA GLY A 354 11.23 -4.63 -20.25
C GLY A 354 10.91 -5.58 -19.10
N VAL A 355 10.57 -5.04 -17.93
CA VAL A 355 10.14 -5.84 -16.77
C VAL A 355 8.87 -6.62 -17.08
N PHE A 356 7.86 -5.97 -17.69
CA PHE A 356 6.62 -6.65 -18.07
C PHE A 356 6.87 -7.81 -19.06
N LEU A 357 7.71 -7.58 -20.07
CA LEU A 357 8.04 -8.59 -21.07
C LEU A 357 8.71 -9.82 -20.43
N LEU A 358 9.68 -9.61 -19.54
CA LEU A 358 10.31 -10.72 -18.81
C LEU A 358 9.31 -11.44 -17.89
N SER A 359 8.48 -10.72 -17.18
CA SER A 359 7.41 -11.31 -16.37
C SER A 359 6.43 -12.13 -17.21
N TRP A 360 6.10 -11.67 -18.44
CA TRP A 360 5.24 -12.40 -19.35
C TRP A 360 5.84 -13.75 -19.78
N LEU A 361 7.16 -13.78 -19.98
CA LEU A 361 7.89 -14.99 -20.37
C LEU A 361 8.14 -15.95 -19.21
N ASP A 362 8.27 -15.43 -17.97
CA ASP A 362 8.61 -16.23 -16.80
C ASP A 362 7.39 -16.83 -16.09
N ILE A 363 6.25 -16.14 -16.14
CA ILE A 363 5.03 -16.58 -15.45
C ILE A 363 4.25 -17.56 -16.33
N GLY A 364 4.17 -18.82 -15.89
CA GLY A 364 3.40 -19.90 -16.50
C GLY A 364 1.95 -19.97 -16.02
N ASP A 365 1.28 -21.07 -16.39
CA ASP A 365 -0.07 -21.41 -15.93
C ASP A 365 -0.11 -21.80 -14.46
N GLY A 366 -1.28 -21.69 -13.86
CA GLY A 366 -1.58 -22.10 -12.48
C GLY A 366 -2.10 -20.94 -11.65
N ASP A 367 -1.21 -20.25 -10.95
CA ASP A 367 -1.60 -19.17 -10.04
C ASP A 367 -1.85 -17.83 -10.74
N PHE A 368 -1.58 -17.76 -12.04
CA PHE A 368 -1.76 -16.56 -12.85
C PHE A 368 -2.52 -16.88 -14.15
N VAL A 369 -3.22 -15.86 -14.63
CA VAL A 369 -3.85 -15.89 -15.95
C VAL A 369 -3.40 -14.67 -16.75
N LYS A 370 -3.41 -14.81 -18.09
CA LYS A 370 -3.15 -13.72 -19.01
C LYS A 370 -4.45 -13.24 -19.63
N LEU A 371 -4.66 -11.94 -19.64
CA LEU A 371 -5.90 -11.30 -20.05
C LEU A 371 -5.64 -10.21 -21.08
N VAL A 372 -6.62 -9.98 -21.94
CA VAL A 372 -6.79 -8.69 -22.61
C VAL A 372 -7.98 -7.97 -21.96
N VAL A 373 -7.82 -6.68 -21.67
CA VAL A 373 -8.83 -5.86 -21.01
C VAL A 373 -8.98 -4.54 -21.75
N ASP A 374 -10.22 -4.12 -22.00
CA ASP A 374 -10.55 -2.81 -22.58
C ASP A 374 -11.81 -2.22 -21.96
N GLU A 375 -11.62 -1.31 -21.01
CA GLU A 375 -12.66 -0.53 -20.35
C GLU A 375 -12.88 0.85 -21.00
N THR A 376 -12.21 1.10 -22.14
CA THR A 376 -12.06 2.44 -22.73
C THR A 376 -12.59 2.55 -24.15
N ASP A 377 -13.35 1.56 -24.61
CA ASP A 377 -13.89 1.48 -25.98
C ASP A 377 -12.80 1.65 -27.07
N GLY A 378 -11.67 0.96 -26.90
CA GLY A 378 -10.56 0.95 -27.85
C GLY A 378 -9.56 2.09 -27.69
N LYS A 379 -9.73 3.01 -26.76
CA LYS A 379 -8.79 4.13 -26.56
C LYS A 379 -7.50 3.72 -25.87
N ASN A 380 -7.59 2.74 -24.93
CA ASN A 380 -6.44 2.29 -24.17
C ASN A 380 -6.55 0.82 -23.73
N PRO A 381 -6.65 -0.13 -24.67
CA PRO A 381 -6.62 -1.55 -24.32
C PRO A 381 -5.30 -1.92 -23.66
N ARG A 382 -5.34 -2.99 -22.84
CA ARG A 382 -4.17 -3.52 -22.15
C ARG A 382 -4.15 -5.04 -22.18
N ILE A 383 -2.97 -5.60 -22.12
CA ILE A 383 -2.73 -7.00 -21.78
C ILE A 383 -2.24 -7.07 -20.34
N GLU A 384 -2.64 -8.11 -19.63
CA GLU A 384 -2.44 -8.19 -18.19
C GLU A 384 -2.01 -9.60 -17.76
N ILE A 385 -1.09 -9.69 -16.83
CA ILE A 385 -0.75 -10.88 -16.06
C ILE A 385 -1.48 -10.69 -14.72
N TYR A 386 -2.53 -11.47 -14.49
CA TYR A 386 -3.36 -11.34 -13.29
C TYR A 386 -3.13 -12.52 -12.35
N CYS A 387 -2.81 -12.23 -11.10
CA CYS A 387 -2.65 -13.21 -10.05
C CYS A 387 -4.00 -13.69 -9.53
N LEU A 388 -4.21 -15.00 -9.45
CA LEU A 388 -5.44 -15.61 -8.92
C LEU A 388 -5.31 -15.91 -7.42
N ASP A 389 -4.10 -16.20 -6.95
CA ASP A 389 -3.85 -16.66 -5.59
C ASP A 389 -3.21 -15.57 -4.71
N ALA A 390 -3.99 -14.99 -3.81
CA ALA A 390 -3.51 -13.99 -2.86
C ALA A 390 -2.52 -14.56 -1.84
N SER A 391 -2.55 -15.88 -1.59
CA SER A 391 -1.69 -16.53 -0.58
C SER A 391 -0.21 -16.43 -0.92
N LEU A 392 0.13 -16.32 -2.21
CA LEU A 392 1.51 -16.15 -2.67
C LEU A 392 2.21 -14.91 -2.07
N ALA A 393 1.45 -13.83 -1.86
CA ALA A 393 1.98 -12.62 -1.22
C ALA A 393 1.67 -12.54 0.28
N ALA A 394 0.84 -13.46 0.83
CA ALA A 394 0.41 -13.42 2.23
C ALA A 394 1.43 -14.02 3.22
N ALA A 395 2.42 -14.77 2.75
CA ALA A 395 3.40 -15.47 3.58
C ALA A 395 4.04 -14.62 4.70
N PRO A 396 4.31 -13.30 4.53
CA PRO A 396 4.82 -12.46 5.61
C PRO A 396 3.94 -12.40 6.87
N ILE A 397 2.62 -12.63 6.76
CA ILE A 397 1.71 -12.58 7.91
C ILE A 397 2.13 -13.57 9.00
N GLY A 398 2.55 -14.77 8.62
CA GLY A 398 2.95 -15.84 9.55
C GLY A 398 4.25 -15.57 10.32
N LYS A 399 5.01 -14.51 9.99
CA LYS A 399 6.25 -14.16 10.70
C LYS A 399 6.00 -13.31 11.95
N PHE A 400 4.86 -12.64 12.04
CA PHE A 400 4.50 -11.78 13.16
C PHE A 400 4.13 -12.58 14.41
N TYR A 401 4.17 -11.92 15.58
CA TYR A 401 3.78 -12.54 16.85
C TYR A 401 2.41 -13.22 16.76
N THR A 402 1.43 -12.51 16.30
CA THR A 402 0.11 -12.97 15.86
C THR A 402 -0.51 -11.90 14.95
N SER A 403 -1.61 -12.23 14.27
CA SER A 403 -2.31 -11.30 13.39
C SER A 403 -3.80 -11.18 13.73
N ILE A 404 -4.33 -9.97 13.70
CA ILE A 404 -5.73 -9.65 13.92
C ILE A 404 -6.28 -9.02 12.64
N HIS A 405 -7.17 -9.72 11.96
CA HIS A 405 -7.80 -9.28 10.72
C HIS A 405 -9.22 -8.82 11.01
N MET A 406 -9.55 -7.56 10.75
CA MET A 406 -10.85 -6.99 11.09
C MET A 406 -11.55 -6.36 9.90
N SER A 407 -12.85 -6.59 9.77
CA SER A 407 -13.67 -5.84 8.80
C SER A 407 -15.14 -5.82 9.20
N GLY A 408 -15.91 -4.99 8.48
CA GLY A 408 -17.38 -4.98 8.55
C GLY A 408 -18.03 -6.05 7.70
N THR A 409 -17.29 -6.63 6.76
CA THR A 409 -17.78 -7.57 5.72
C THR A 409 -16.66 -8.55 5.37
N LEU A 410 -16.60 -9.70 6.05
CA LEU A 410 -15.58 -10.73 5.82
C LEU A 410 -16.19 -12.09 5.50
N SER A 411 -17.47 -12.28 5.76
CA SER A 411 -18.13 -13.57 5.53
C SER A 411 -18.17 -13.96 4.05
N PRO A 412 -17.86 -15.25 3.70
CA PRO A 412 -17.52 -16.36 4.61
C PRO A 412 -16.11 -16.23 5.22
N LEU A 413 -15.97 -16.40 6.54
CA LEU A 413 -14.70 -16.19 7.25
C LEU A 413 -13.66 -17.26 6.89
N GLU A 414 -14.12 -18.49 6.64
CA GLU A 414 -13.27 -19.61 6.21
C GLU A 414 -12.64 -19.30 4.86
N GLU A 415 -13.40 -18.75 3.91
CA GLU A 415 -12.88 -18.36 2.59
C GLU A 415 -11.80 -17.29 2.70
N TYR A 416 -12.00 -16.30 3.58
CA TYR A 416 -10.98 -15.29 3.86
C TYR A 416 -9.71 -15.92 4.44
N ARG A 417 -9.83 -16.79 5.46
CA ARG A 417 -8.71 -17.52 6.06
C ARG A 417 -7.93 -18.29 4.99
N ASP A 418 -8.65 -19.07 4.18
CA ASP A 418 -8.07 -19.98 3.20
C ASP A 418 -7.44 -19.21 2.03
N SER A 419 -8.03 -18.08 1.60
CA SER A 419 -7.47 -17.22 0.54
C SER A 419 -6.14 -16.57 0.89
N LEU A 420 -5.80 -16.50 2.17
CA LEU A 420 -4.52 -15.99 2.68
C LEU A 420 -3.63 -17.08 3.25
N ASN A 421 -4.05 -18.35 3.17
CA ASN A 421 -3.36 -19.49 3.78
C ASN A 421 -3.00 -19.25 5.26
N LEU A 422 -3.94 -18.65 6.03
CA LEU A 422 -3.75 -18.49 7.47
C LEU A 422 -3.85 -19.85 8.15
N PRO A 423 -3.21 -20.02 9.33
CA PRO A 423 -3.21 -21.30 10.06
C PRO A 423 -4.62 -21.86 10.29
N PRO A 424 -4.81 -23.19 10.26
CA PRO A 424 -6.14 -23.81 10.47
C PRO A 424 -6.77 -23.52 11.83
N ASP A 425 -5.96 -23.27 12.85
CA ASP A 425 -6.35 -22.89 14.22
C ASP A 425 -6.71 -21.41 14.37
N THR A 426 -6.68 -20.63 13.28
CA THR A 426 -7.12 -19.24 13.25
C THR A 426 -8.54 -19.13 13.82
N LYS A 427 -8.72 -18.26 14.82
CA LYS A 427 -10.03 -18.01 15.44
C LYS A 427 -10.90 -17.19 14.50
N LEU A 428 -12.07 -17.72 14.12
CA LEU A 428 -13.04 -17.09 13.22
C LEU A 428 -14.25 -16.64 14.03
N VAL A 429 -14.53 -15.32 14.07
CA VAL A 429 -15.63 -14.80 14.87
C VAL A 429 -16.39 -13.71 14.11
N SER A 430 -17.72 -13.83 14.10
CA SER A 430 -18.61 -12.81 13.53
C SER A 430 -19.58 -12.29 14.61
N PHE A 431 -19.63 -10.97 14.74
CA PHE A 431 -20.58 -10.27 15.59
C PHE A 431 -21.61 -9.52 14.76
N PRO A 432 -22.92 -9.66 15.06
CA PRO A 432 -23.95 -8.93 14.33
C PRO A 432 -23.84 -7.42 14.55
N SER A 433 -24.41 -6.64 13.64
CA SER A 433 -24.46 -5.19 13.78
C SER A 433 -25.12 -4.80 15.11
N PRO A 434 -24.50 -3.89 15.90
CA PRO A 434 -25.10 -3.40 17.14
C PRO A 434 -26.28 -2.48 16.92
N PHE A 435 -26.52 -2.04 15.69
CA PHE A 435 -27.59 -1.11 15.35
C PHE A 435 -28.90 -1.84 15.03
N PRO A 436 -30.03 -1.44 15.63
CA PRO A 436 -31.32 -2.01 15.35
C PRO A 436 -31.71 -1.84 13.87
N LYS A 437 -32.28 -2.89 13.28
CA LYS A 437 -32.72 -2.87 11.87
C LYS A 437 -33.79 -1.81 11.62
N GLU A 438 -34.61 -1.49 12.62
CA GLU A 438 -35.67 -0.49 12.60
C GLU A 438 -35.14 0.94 12.36
N ASN A 439 -33.90 1.20 12.74
CA ASN A 439 -33.25 2.49 12.52
C ASN A 439 -32.71 2.65 11.09
N ARG A 440 -32.81 1.61 10.25
CA ARG A 440 -32.35 1.62 8.88
C ARG A 440 -33.48 2.00 7.94
N LYS A 441 -33.32 3.15 7.25
CA LYS A 441 -34.20 3.56 6.17
C LYS A 441 -33.42 3.54 4.85
N ILE A 442 -33.94 2.76 3.90
CA ILE A 442 -33.38 2.71 2.54
C ILE A 442 -34.36 3.46 1.63
N ILE A 443 -33.85 4.49 0.96
CA ILE A 443 -34.59 5.27 -0.03
C ILE A 443 -33.96 5.02 -1.38
N TYR A 444 -34.73 4.57 -2.35
CA TYR A 444 -34.33 4.41 -3.73
C TYR A 444 -34.84 5.61 -4.54
N SER A 445 -33.93 6.27 -5.25
CA SER A 445 -34.29 7.33 -6.20
C SER A 445 -33.77 6.96 -7.59
N PRO A 446 -34.63 6.69 -8.56
CA PRO A 446 -34.20 6.41 -9.94
C PRO A 446 -33.88 7.69 -10.73
N LEU A 447 -34.07 8.88 -10.11
CA LEU A 447 -33.92 10.17 -10.77
C LEU A 447 -32.49 10.72 -10.73
N VAL A 448 -31.60 10.10 -9.97
CA VAL A 448 -30.22 10.55 -9.80
C VAL A 448 -29.25 9.39 -9.97
N SER A 449 -28.14 9.64 -10.62
CA SER A 449 -27.03 8.71 -10.77
C SER A 449 -25.81 9.25 -10.08
N THR A 450 -25.03 8.36 -9.43
CA THR A 450 -23.72 8.67 -8.87
C THR A 450 -22.59 8.22 -9.77
N ARG A 451 -22.87 7.76 -10.99
CA ARG A 451 -21.85 7.44 -11.99
C ARG A 451 -21.14 8.71 -12.40
N TYR A 452 -19.80 8.67 -12.38
CA TYR A 452 -18.95 9.83 -12.68
C TYR A 452 -19.28 10.49 -14.03
N GLU A 453 -19.61 9.70 -15.04
CA GLU A 453 -19.98 10.14 -16.40
C GLU A 453 -21.33 10.88 -16.47
N GLU A 454 -22.20 10.67 -15.50
CA GLU A 454 -23.55 11.25 -15.42
C GLU A 454 -23.65 12.41 -14.41
N ILE A 455 -22.57 12.68 -13.66
CA ILE A 455 -22.49 13.85 -12.77
C ILE A 455 -22.14 15.06 -13.62
N LYS A 456 -23.13 15.94 -13.84
CA LYS A 456 -22.96 17.22 -14.53
C LYS A 456 -22.76 18.34 -13.55
#